data_0179a91ec3f07d4cf6bd22eff062033a
#
_entry.id   0179a91ec3f07d4cf6bd22eff062033a
#
_cell.length_a   1.000
_cell.length_b   1.000
_cell.length_c   1.000
_cell.angle_alpha   90.00
_cell.angle_beta   90.00
_cell.angle_gamma   90.00
#
_symmetry.space_group_name_H-M   'P 1'
#
loop_
_entity.id
_entity.type
_entity.pdbx_description
1 polymer ?
#
loop_
_entity_poly.entity_id
_entity_poly.type
_entity_poly.pdbx_seq_one_letter_code
_entity_poly.pdbx_strand_id
1 'polypeptide(L)'
;MVRISVTGDLGSGKSTVCKDLQSKWSFAMFSSGNLQRQIAEKLGMSTYELNQFAETHPEIDDEIDQTLMDLSHCTQDIIIDSRLAWHFVQDTFKVYLSADRWLAAMRIHGHYRGSSERYTDVANAVRQLDLRKRCENARYLAKYGVDCSRLSNYHCVIDTSFVTPGEVADLILDRYHNWESGDKSLHIFLSPLRLYPTIDARTLSASLIAQCDGSETIDILFANDDFYIRRGHHAAAAFIKRGTHMASCYLVAQDDERIGAGLTARRYVRQSCDPSRIREWEIFNGINFLSGPKCVGRKL
;
A
#
# COMPACT_ATOMS: atom_id res chain seq x y z
N MET A 1 -13.54 -12.44 -18.39
CA MET A 1 -13.18 -13.16 -17.15
C MET A 1 -12.32 -12.25 -16.30
N VAL A 2 -12.79 -11.96 -15.09
CA VAL A 2 -12.16 -11.02 -14.16
C VAL A 2 -11.09 -11.76 -13.33
N ARG A 3 -9.85 -11.26 -13.34
CA ARG A 3 -8.81 -11.70 -12.42
C ARG A 3 -8.21 -10.48 -11.73
N ILE A 4 -8.34 -10.41 -10.41
CA ILE A 4 -7.83 -9.28 -9.61
C ILE A 4 -6.88 -9.83 -8.56
N SER A 5 -5.61 -9.45 -8.61
CA SER A 5 -4.64 -9.73 -7.55
C SER A 5 -4.54 -8.55 -6.60
N VAL A 6 -4.74 -8.80 -5.31
CA VAL A 6 -4.70 -7.79 -4.25
C VAL A 6 -3.51 -8.04 -3.36
N THR A 7 -2.56 -7.12 -3.41
CA THR A 7 -1.36 -7.07 -2.57
C THR A 7 -1.42 -5.82 -1.68
N GLY A 8 -0.49 -5.62 -0.79
CA GLY A 8 -0.38 -4.36 -0.05
C GLY A 8 0.14 -4.53 1.37
N ASP A 9 0.18 -3.43 2.11
CA ASP A 9 0.73 -3.33 3.44
C ASP A 9 0.03 -4.27 4.44
N LEU A 10 0.77 -4.66 5.47
CA LEU A 10 0.19 -5.32 6.64
C LEU A 10 -0.79 -4.35 7.31
N GLY A 11 -2.00 -4.82 7.62
CA GLY A 11 -3.04 -3.97 8.22
C GLY A 11 -3.76 -3.02 7.24
N SER A 12 -3.48 -3.09 5.92
CA SER A 12 -4.20 -2.30 4.92
C SER A 12 -5.66 -2.76 4.67
N GLY A 13 -6.13 -3.81 5.33
CA GLY A 13 -7.50 -4.29 5.17
C GLY A 13 -7.74 -5.15 3.92
N LYS A 14 -6.70 -5.69 3.27
CA LYS A 14 -6.82 -6.55 2.06
C LYS A 14 -7.94 -7.56 2.15
N SER A 15 -7.90 -8.41 3.17
CA SER A 15 -8.89 -9.49 3.30
C SER A 15 -10.32 -8.98 3.49
N THR A 16 -10.50 -7.78 4.06
CA THR A 16 -11.83 -7.15 4.19
C THR A 16 -12.31 -6.64 2.84
N VAL A 17 -11.46 -5.95 2.09
CA VAL A 17 -11.75 -5.46 0.73
C VAL A 17 -12.03 -6.64 -0.21
N CYS A 18 -11.24 -7.72 -0.15
CA CYS A 18 -11.47 -8.91 -0.97
C CYS A 18 -12.83 -9.59 -0.66
N LYS A 19 -13.23 -9.64 0.63
CA LYS A 19 -14.56 -10.14 1.02
C LYS A 19 -15.69 -9.24 0.51
N ASP A 20 -15.49 -7.94 0.51
CA ASP A 20 -16.45 -6.96 -0.01
C ASP A 20 -16.63 -7.12 -1.52
N LEU A 21 -15.51 -7.24 -2.26
CA LEU A 21 -15.51 -7.58 -3.69
C LEU A 21 -16.24 -8.92 -3.95
N GLN A 22 -15.92 -9.96 -3.17
CA GLN A 22 -16.57 -11.26 -3.29
C GLN A 22 -18.09 -11.17 -3.09
N SER A 23 -18.53 -10.47 -2.04
CA SER A 23 -19.94 -10.38 -1.70
C SER A 23 -20.75 -9.56 -2.71
N LYS A 24 -20.18 -8.48 -3.23
CA LYS A 24 -20.85 -7.58 -4.17
C LYS A 24 -21.00 -8.18 -5.58
N TRP A 25 -19.99 -8.94 -6.04
CA TRP A 25 -19.91 -9.41 -7.44
C TRP A 25 -19.79 -10.93 -7.61
N SER A 26 -20.00 -11.71 -6.54
CA SER A 26 -20.00 -13.18 -6.58
C SER A 26 -18.71 -13.77 -7.15
N PHE A 27 -17.58 -13.14 -6.95
CA PHE A 27 -16.28 -13.65 -7.38
C PHE A 27 -15.84 -14.86 -6.54
N ALA A 28 -15.13 -15.80 -7.17
CA ALA A 28 -14.35 -16.77 -6.42
C ALA A 28 -13.23 -16.05 -5.67
N MET A 29 -12.78 -16.60 -4.54
CA MET A 29 -11.72 -15.99 -3.74
C MET A 29 -10.67 -17.03 -3.36
N PHE A 30 -9.42 -16.71 -3.66
CA PHE A 30 -8.24 -17.42 -3.18
C PHE A 30 -7.47 -16.55 -2.19
N SER A 31 -6.94 -17.15 -1.13
CA SER A 31 -6.07 -16.44 -0.18
C SER A 31 -4.86 -17.32 0.17
N SER A 32 -3.66 -16.87 -0.20
CA SER A 32 -2.42 -17.56 0.18
C SER A 32 -2.23 -17.65 1.70
N GLY A 33 -2.71 -16.66 2.46
CA GLY A 33 -2.70 -16.72 3.92
C GLY A 33 -3.63 -17.81 4.48
N ASN A 34 -4.73 -18.13 3.81
CA ASN A 34 -5.58 -19.28 4.19
C ASN A 34 -4.89 -20.59 3.87
N LEU A 35 -4.26 -20.71 2.69
CA LEU A 35 -3.48 -21.89 2.32
C LEU A 35 -2.35 -22.16 3.31
N GLN A 36 -1.58 -21.12 3.69
CA GLN A 36 -0.54 -21.23 4.71
C GLN A 36 -1.08 -21.75 6.06
N ARG A 37 -2.25 -21.27 6.50
CA ARG A 37 -2.89 -21.77 7.72
C ARG A 37 -3.29 -23.22 7.62
N GLN A 38 -3.83 -23.65 6.49
CA GLN A 38 -4.20 -25.05 6.24
C GLN A 38 -2.97 -25.97 6.23
N ILE A 39 -1.85 -25.54 5.63
CA ILE A 39 -0.58 -26.29 5.65
C ILE A 39 -0.05 -26.38 7.08
N ALA A 40 -0.06 -25.26 7.84
CA ALA A 40 0.37 -25.24 9.23
C ALA A 40 -0.45 -26.19 10.10
N GLU A 41 -1.78 -26.17 9.95
CA GLU A 41 -2.69 -27.08 10.68
C GLU A 41 -2.42 -28.56 10.37
N LYS A 42 -2.22 -28.90 9.09
CA LYS A 42 -1.87 -30.27 8.66
C LYS A 42 -0.55 -30.76 9.29
N LEU A 43 0.41 -29.85 9.47
CA LEU A 43 1.72 -30.16 10.06
C LEU A 43 1.74 -30.03 11.59
N GLY A 44 0.59 -29.66 12.23
CA GLY A 44 0.52 -29.44 13.66
C GLY A 44 1.32 -28.22 14.16
N MET A 45 1.54 -27.24 13.30
CA MET A 45 2.35 -26.03 13.53
C MET A 45 1.48 -24.77 13.61
N SER A 46 1.96 -23.76 14.31
CA SER A 46 1.45 -22.39 14.13
C SER A 46 1.95 -21.81 12.81
N THR A 47 1.29 -20.75 12.30
CA THR A 47 1.78 -20.05 11.09
C THR A 47 3.18 -19.43 11.28
N TYR A 48 3.57 -19.10 12.49
CA TYR A 48 4.92 -18.63 12.80
C TYR A 48 5.95 -19.76 12.65
N GLU A 49 5.68 -20.92 13.25
CA GLU A 49 6.54 -22.11 13.11
C GLU A 49 6.62 -22.59 11.67
N LEU A 50 5.51 -22.54 10.91
CA LEU A 50 5.54 -22.85 9.48
C LEU A 50 6.44 -21.89 8.70
N ASN A 51 6.43 -20.58 9.00
CA ASN A 51 7.31 -19.63 8.33
C ASN A 51 8.81 -19.91 8.62
N GLN A 52 9.13 -20.30 9.85
CA GLN A 52 10.51 -20.72 10.19
C GLN A 52 10.87 -22.05 9.51
N PHE A 53 9.95 -23.00 9.50
CA PHE A 53 10.13 -24.29 8.84
C PHE A 53 10.37 -24.14 7.34
N ALA A 54 9.65 -23.24 6.68
CA ALA A 54 9.81 -22.93 5.25
C ALA A 54 11.18 -22.35 4.88
N GLU A 55 11.95 -21.77 5.84
CA GLU A 55 13.34 -21.30 5.57
C GLU A 55 14.27 -22.45 5.17
N THR A 56 14.01 -23.65 5.68
CA THR A 56 14.81 -24.87 5.40
C THR A 56 14.07 -25.90 4.57
N HIS A 57 12.77 -25.66 4.28
CA HIS A 57 11.88 -26.55 3.53
C HIS A 57 11.24 -25.77 2.37
N PRO A 58 11.97 -25.56 1.27
CA PRO A 58 11.49 -24.77 0.13
C PRO A 58 10.24 -25.33 -0.53
N GLU A 59 9.95 -26.62 -0.36
CA GLU A 59 8.74 -27.28 -0.86
C GLU A 59 7.44 -26.64 -0.37
N ILE A 60 7.44 -26.00 0.81
CA ILE A 60 6.28 -25.30 1.36
C ILE A 60 5.95 -24.05 0.52
N ASP A 61 6.98 -23.26 0.21
CA ASP A 61 6.80 -22.09 -0.68
C ASP A 61 6.45 -22.55 -2.10
N ASP A 62 7.07 -23.63 -2.58
CA ASP A 62 6.85 -24.15 -3.93
C ASP A 62 5.41 -24.66 -4.13
N GLU A 63 4.77 -25.25 -3.11
CA GLU A 63 3.35 -25.63 -3.12
C GLU A 63 2.44 -24.41 -3.27
N ILE A 64 2.75 -23.33 -2.53
CA ILE A 64 2.00 -22.07 -2.59
C ILE A 64 2.18 -21.40 -3.96
N ASP A 65 3.41 -21.35 -4.46
CA ASP A 65 3.76 -20.74 -5.74
C ASP A 65 3.10 -21.48 -6.90
N GLN A 66 3.14 -22.83 -6.89
CA GLN A 66 2.47 -23.65 -7.90
C GLN A 66 0.95 -23.40 -7.88
N THR A 67 0.35 -23.36 -6.68
CA THR A 67 -1.07 -23.04 -6.56
C THR A 67 -1.40 -21.67 -7.17
N LEU A 68 -0.55 -20.65 -6.97
CA LEU A 68 -0.73 -19.33 -7.57
C LEU A 68 -0.59 -19.39 -9.11
N MET A 69 0.38 -20.12 -9.64
CA MET A 69 0.54 -20.28 -11.09
C MET A 69 -0.68 -20.96 -11.72
N ASP A 70 -1.22 -21.97 -11.07
CA ASP A 70 -2.41 -22.71 -11.54
C ASP A 70 -3.65 -21.82 -11.63
N LEU A 71 -3.75 -20.76 -10.80
CA LEU A 71 -4.82 -19.78 -10.89
C LEU A 71 -4.83 -18.98 -12.21
N SER A 72 -3.72 -18.95 -12.95
CA SER A 72 -3.69 -18.37 -14.29
C SER A 72 -4.61 -19.10 -15.28
N HIS A 73 -4.91 -20.36 -14.99
CA HIS A 73 -5.81 -21.20 -15.80
C HIS A 73 -7.25 -21.27 -15.24
N CYS A 74 -7.53 -20.56 -14.16
CA CYS A 74 -8.88 -20.51 -13.58
C CYS A 74 -9.87 -19.90 -14.59
N THR A 75 -11.01 -20.58 -14.80
CA THR A 75 -12.05 -20.17 -15.75
C THR A 75 -13.18 -19.34 -15.09
N GLN A 76 -13.07 -19.08 -13.80
CA GLN A 76 -14.03 -18.26 -13.06
C GLN A 76 -13.47 -16.86 -12.79
N ASP A 77 -14.34 -15.90 -12.58
CA ASP A 77 -13.96 -14.59 -12.08
C ASP A 77 -13.43 -14.74 -10.65
N ILE A 78 -12.21 -14.27 -10.39
CA ILE A 78 -11.49 -14.55 -9.15
C ILE A 78 -10.75 -13.35 -8.59
N ILE A 79 -10.78 -13.24 -7.25
CA ILE A 79 -9.96 -12.34 -6.45
C ILE A 79 -8.88 -13.17 -5.76
N ILE A 80 -7.64 -12.68 -5.81
CA ILE A 80 -6.48 -13.39 -5.26
C ILE A 80 -5.82 -12.49 -4.20
N ASP A 81 -6.09 -12.79 -2.91
CA ASP A 81 -5.44 -12.14 -1.76
C ASP A 81 -4.08 -12.80 -1.50
N SER A 82 -3.04 -12.28 -2.13
CA SER A 82 -1.68 -12.80 -1.97
C SER A 82 -0.63 -11.73 -2.21
N ARG A 83 0.53 -11.86 -1.53
CA ARG A 83 1.66 -10.97 -1.70
C ARG A 83 2.34 -11.08 -3.06
N LEU A 84 2.31 -12.28 -3.65
CA LEU A 84 3.03 -12.61 -4.88
C LEU A 84 2.10 -12.95 -6.05
N ALA A 85 0.77 -12.87 -5.89
CA ALA A 85 -0.16 -13.15 -6.99
C ALA A 85 0.09 -12.25 -8.21
N TRP A 86 0.44 -10.97 -8.02
CA TRP A 86 0.78 -10.04 -9.09
C TRP A 86 1.98 -10.50 -9.94
N HIS A 87 2.84 -11.35 -9.38
CA HIS A 87 4.03 -11.90 -10.01
C HIS A 87 3.75 -13.24 -10.69
N PHE A 88 3.07 -14.16 -10.00
CA PHE A 88 2.86 -15.53 -10.47
C PHE A 88 1.63 -15.70 -11.37
N VAL A 89 0.56 -14.91 -11.14
CA VAL A 89 -0.69 -15.04 -11.90
C VAL A 89 -0.65 -14.13 -13.13
N GLN A 90 -0.73 -14.75 -14.31
CA GLN A 90 -0.74 -14.01 -15.57
C GLN A 90 -2.09 -13.33 -15.82
N ASP A 91 -2.09 -12.27 -16.62
CA ASP A 91 -3.28 -11.54 -17.06
C ASP A 91 -4.24 -11.13 -15.91
N THR A 92 -3.66 -10.66 -14.82
CA THR A 92 -4.40 -10.18 -13.64
C THR A 92 -4.32 -8.65 -13.51
N PHE A 93 -5.42 -8.03 -13.11
CA PHE A 93 -5.40 -6.64 -12.66
C PHE A 93 -4.73 -6.54 -11.30
N LYS A 94 -3.61 -5.82 -11.24
CA LYS A 94 -2.71 -5.81 -10.09
C LYS A 94 -2.99 -4.62 -9.20
N VAL A 95 -3.46 -4.88 -7.97
CA VAL A 95 -3.82 -3.85 -6.99
C VAL A 95 -2.88 -3.90 -5.79
N TYR A 96 -2.39 -2.74 -5.36
CA TYR A 96 -1.66 -2.56 -4.12
C TYR A 96 -2.46 -1.69 -3.14
N LEU A 97 -2.75 -2.22 -1.96
CA LEU A 97 -3.41 -1.49 -0.88
C LEU A 97 -2.37 -0.95 0.12
N SER A 98 -2.22 0.36 0.17
CA SER A 98 -1.39 1.06 1.13
C SER A 98 -2.21 1.45 2.37
N ALA A 99 -1.56 1.65 3.50
CA ALA A 99 -2.17 2.21 4.69
C ALA A 99 -1.17 3.01 5.52
N ASP A 100 -1.65 4.01 6.26
CA ASP A 100 -0.86 4.66 7.29
C ASP A 100 -0.41 3.62 8.34
N ARG A 101 0.86 3.67 8.72
CA ARG A 101 1.49 2.67 9.60
C ARG A 101 0.82 2.59 10.97
N TRP A 102 0.44 3.75 11.52
CA TRP A 102 -0.22 3.80 12.82
C TRP A 102 -1.63 3.24 12.75
N LEU A 103 -2.42 3.62 11.72
CA LEU A 103 -3.75 3.06 11.50
C LEU A 103 -3.71 1.56 11.22
N ALA A 104 -2.75 1.09 10.42
CA ALA A 104 -2.53 -0.33 10.16
C ALA A 104 -2.23 -1.10 11.45
N ALA A 105 -1.37 -0.54 12.33
CA ALA A 105 -1.05 -1.12 13.62
C ALA A 105 -2.26 -1.11 14.57
N MET A 106 -3.04 -0.02 14.61
CA MET A 106 -4.28 0.04 15.40
C MET A 106 -5.29 -1.02 14.96
N ARG A 107 -5.48 -1.18 13.64
CA ARG A 107 -6.39 -2.20 13.07
C ARG A 107 -5.97 -3.60 13.49
N ILE A 108 -4.69 -3.91 13.44
CA ILE A 108 -4.17 -5.24 13.81
C ILE A 108 -4.21 -5.45 15.33
N HIS A 109 -3.84 -4.45 16.13
CA HIS A 109 -3.89 -4.52 17.59
C HIS A 109 -5.32 -4.69 18.11
N GLY A 110 -6.32 -4.07 17.46
CA GLY A 110 -7.75 -4.19 17.81
C GLY A 110 -8.41 -5.50 17.38
N HIS A 111 -7.78 -6.29 16.52
CA HIS A 111 -8.32 -7.55 16.03
C HIS A 111 -7.49 -8.73 16.54
N TYR A 112 -8.11 -9.57 17.40
CA TYR A 112 -7.48 -10.80 17.84
C TYR A 112 -7.27 -11.77 16.66
N ARG A 113 -6.01 -12.05 16.34
CA ARG A 113 -5.61 -12.96 15.24
C ARG A 113 -4.91 -14.22 15.75
N GLY A 114 -5.34 -14.74 16.91
CA GLY A 114 -4.73 -15.90 17.53
C GLY A 114 -3.52 -15.58 18.42
N SER A 115 -2.90 -16.60 19.01
CA SER A 115 -1.80 -16.44 19.97
C SER A 115 -0.48 -15.95 19.37
N SER A 116 -0.33 -16.03 18.04
CA SER A 116 0.90 -15.71 17.32
C SER A 116 1.10 -14.21 16.98
N GLU A 117 0.07 -13.38 17.13
CA GLU A 117 0.13 -11.94 16.84
C GLU A 117 -0.33 -11.11 18.06
N ARG A 118 0.41 -11.20 19.18
CA ARG A 118 0.17 -10.38 20.36
C ARG A 118 1.13 -9.21 20.40
N TYR A 119 0.59 -8.00 20.41
CA TYR A 119 1.37 -6.77 20.53
C TYR A 119 1.08 -6.13 21.90
N THR A 120 2.10 -5.63 22.59
CA THR A 120 1.95 -4.99 23.90
C THR A 120 1.21 -3.66 23.81
N ASP A 121 1.43 -2.95 22.73
CA ASP A 121 0.81 -1.65 22.41
C ASP A 121 0.92 -1.34 20.92
N VAL A 122 0.27 -0.26 20.47
CA VAL A 122 0.25 0.15 19.06
C VAL A 122 1.65 0.50 18.55
N ALA A 123 2.52 1.12 19.36
CA ALA A 123 3.88 1.46 18.95
C ALA A 123 4.73 0.20 18.75
N ASN A 124 4.54 -0.82 19.59
CA ASN A 124 5.15 -2.13 19.38
C ASN A 124 4.64 -2.77 18.09
N ALA A 125 3.32 -2.72 17.85
CA ALA A 125 2.74 -3.23 16.60
C ALA A 125 3.34 -2.55 15.37
N VAL A 126 3.50 -1.22 15.35
CA VAL A 126 4.17 -0.49 14.25
C VAL A 126 5.57 -1.05 13.99
N ARG A 127 6.40 -1.19 15.04
CA ARG A 127 7.77 -1.71 14.89
C ARG A 127 7.79 -3.13 14.32
N GLN A 128 6.94 -4.00 14.83
CA GLN A 128 6.85 -5.40 14.39
C GLN A 128 6.36 -5.53 12.94
N LEU A 129 5.38 -4.71 12.55
CA LEU A 129 4.88 -4.68 11.18
C LEU A 129 5.93 -4.17 10.18
N ASP A 130 6.66 -3.12 10.55
CA ASP A 130 7.78 -2.61 9.74
C ASP A 130 8.90 -3.66 9.58
N LEU A 131 9.26 -4.35 10.66
CA LEU A 131 10.25 -5.42 10.63
C LEU A 131 9.80 -6.57 9.73
N ARG A 132 8.56 -7.03 9.92
CA ARG A 132 7.99 -8.12 9.13
C ARG A 132 7.96 -7.77 7.64
N LYS A 133 7.50 -6.54 7.28
CA LYS A 133 7.50 -6.08 5.88
C LYS A 133 8.89 -6.14 5.27
N ARG A 134 9.91 -5.68 6.00
CA ARG A 134 11.31 -5.70 5.52
C ARG A 134 11.83 -7.13 5.34
N CYS A 135 11.58 -8.02 6.28
CA CYS A 135 12.00 -9.42 6.19
C CYS A 135 11.32 -10.13 5.01
N GLU A 136 9.99 -9.95 4.84
CA GLU A 136 9.25 -10.51 3.72
C GLU A 136 9.79 -10.01 2.37
N ASN A 137 10.00 -8.69 2.22
CA ASN A 137 10.53 -8.12 0.97
C ASN A 137 11.95 -8.60 0.68
N ALA A 138 12.83 -8.70 1.69
CA ALA A 138 14.18 -9.21 1.51
C ALA A 138 14.17 -10.68 1.05
N ARG A 139 13.28 -11.51 1.62
CA ARG A 139 13.11 -12.92 1.21
C ARG A 139 12.61 -13.02 -0.23
N TYR A 140 11.61 -12.23 -0.63
CA TYR A 140 11.08 -12.25 -2.00
C TYR A 140 12.09 -11.74 -3.02
N LEU A 141 12.88 -10.72 -2.65
CA LEU A 141 13.96 -10.25 -3.51
C LEU A 141 15.04 -11.33 -3.69
N ALA A 142 15.42 -12.02 -2.62
CA ALA A 142 16.43 -13.08 -2.68
C ALA A 142 15.94 -14.32 -3.45
N LYS A 143 14.69 -14.76 -3.24
CA LYS A 143 14.16 -16.00 -3.84
C LYS A 143 13.68 -15.78 -5.27
N TYR A 144 13.00 -14.66 -5.55
CA TYR A 144 12.31 -14.44 -6.84
C TYR A 144 12.84 -13.24 -7.64
N GLY A 145 13.78 -12.45 -7.08
CA GLY A 145 14.27 -11.23 -7.71
C GLY A 145 13.25 -10.10 -7.78
N VAL A 146 12.19 -10.14 -6.95
CA VAL A 146 11.08 -9.18 -7.00
C VAL A 146 11.00 -8.32 -5.73
N ASP A 147 10.71 -7.04 -5.93
CA ASP A 147 10.44 -6.09 -4.86
C ASP A 147 8.94 -5.77 -4.83
N CYS A 148 8.22 -6.30 -3.85
CA CYS A 148 6.79 -6.08 -3.68
C CYS A 148 6.42 -4.64 -3.29
N SER A 149 7.39 -3.82 -2.85
CA SER A 149 7.17 -2.41 -2.53
C SER A 149 7.25 -1.49 -3.75
N ARG A 150 7.69 -2.02 -4.91
CA ARG A 150 7.81 -1.25 -6.14
C ARG A 150 6.44 -0.98 -6.74
N LEU A 151 5.99 0.28 -6.67
CA LEU A 151 4.64 0.67 -7.07
C LEU A 151 4.37 0.46 -8.57
N SER A 152 5.40 0.56 -9.42
CA SER A 152 5.28 0.30 -10.86
C SER A 152 4.97 -1.17 -11.24
N ASN A 153 4.99 -2.08 -10.27
CA ASN A 153 4.53 -3.46 -10.48
C ASN A 153 3.00 -3.59 -10.56
N TYR A 154 2.26 -2.54 -10.19
CA TYR A 154 0.81 -2.56 -10.04
C TYR A 154 0.13 -1.66 -11.06
N HIS A 155 -1.14 -1.95 -11.36
CA HIS A 155 -1.98 -1.11 -12.20
C HIS A 155 -2.74 -0.07 -11.34
N CYS A 156 -3.02 -0.40 -10.08
CA CYS A 156 -3.72 0.47 -9.17
C CYS A 156 -3.13 0.42 -7.76
N VAL A 157 -2.85 1.58 -7.17
CA VAL A 157 -2.40 1.76 -5.78
C VAL A 157 -3.43 2.59 -5.05
N ILE A 158 -3.96 2.06 -3.93
CA ILE A 158 -5.04 2.71 -3.18
C ILE A 158 -4.64 2.82 -1.71
N ASP A 159 -4.73 4.02 -1.16
CA ASP A 159 -4.61 4.26 0.27
C ASP A 159 -5.94 3.97 0.97
N THR A 160 -5.92 3.02 1.87
CA THR A 160 -7.10 2.57 2.64
C THR A 160 -7.24 3.26 3.99
N SER A 161 -6.43 4.28 4.28
CA SER A 161 -6.33 4.86 5.63
C SER A 161 -7.64 5.50 6.09
N PHE A 162 -8.31 6.25 5.22
CA PHE A 162 -9.46 7.09 5.56
C PHE A 162 -10.70 6.82 4.67
N VAL A 163 -10.78 5.65 4.09
CA VAL A 163 -11.89 5.21 3.24
C VAL A 163 -12.42 3.86 3.71
N THR A 164 -13.66 3.59 3.40
CA THR A 164 -14.31 2.32 3.73
C THR A 164 -13.89 1.20 2.78
N PRO A 165 -13.95 -0.08 3.21
CA PRO A 165 -13.69 -1.21 2.32
C PRO A 165 -14.57 -1.20 1.06
N GLY A 166 -15.84 -0.76 1.18
CA GLY A 166 -16.76 -0.65 0.07
C GLY A 166 -16.34 0.34 -0.99
N GLU A 167 -15.91 1.55 -0.58
CA GLU A 167 -15.38 2.56 -1.50
C GLU A 167 -14.12 2.08 -2.22
N VAL A 168 -13.25 1.34 -1.51
CA VAL A 168 -12.05 0.74 -2.11
C VAL A 168 -12.44 -0.33 -3.14
N ALA A 169 -13.41 -1.18 -2.81
CA ALA A 169 -13.89 -2.24 -3.71
C ALA A 169 -14.52 -1.65 -4.98
N ASP A 170 -15.35 -0.62 -4.86
CA ASP A 170 -15.97 0.06 -5.99
C ASP A 170 -14.91 0.72 -6.90
N LEU A 171 -13.90 1.37 -6.32
CA LEU A 171 -12.79 1.94 -7.07
C LEU A 171 -11.96 0.88 -7.80
N ILE A 172 -11.68 -0.27 -7.16
CA ILE A 172 -10.96 -1.38 -7.80
C ILE A 172 -11.70 -1.85 -9.05
N LEU A 173 -13.02 -2.01 -8.99
CA LEU A 173 -13.82 -2.45 -10.14
C LEU A 173 -13.86 -1.41 -11.25
N ASP A 174 -14.04 -0.13 -10.92
CA ASP A 174 -14.02 0.94 -11.90
C ASP A 174 -12.65 0.98 -12.64
N ARG A 175 -11.55 0.86 -11.90
CA ARG A 175 -10.21 0.80 -12.50
C ARG A 175 -9.95 -0.48 -13.28
N TYR A 176 -10.50 -1.61 -12.84
CA TYR A 176 -10.46 -2.85 -13.61
C TYR A 176 -11.11 -2.70 -14.97
N HIS A 177 -12.30 -2.12 -15.04
CA HIS A 177 -13.01 -1.91 -16.33
C HIS A 177 -12.22 -0.98 -17.27
N ASN A 178 -11.60 0.07 -16.75
CA ASN A 178 -10.74 0.94 -17.55
C ASN A 178 -9.49 0.18 -18.05
N TRP A 179 -8.88 -0.63 -17.20
CA TRP A 179 -7.75 -1.47 -17.57
C TRP A 179 -8.13 -2.51 -18.64
N GLU A 180 -9.29 -3.15 -18.51
CA GLU A 180 -9.82 -4.08 -19.51
C GLU A 180 -10.07 -3.38 -20.85
N SER A 181 -10.54 -2.14 -20.81
CA SER A 181 -10.79 -1.28 -21.98
C SER A 181 -9.51 -0.71 -22.62
N GLY A 182 -8.32 -1.01 -22.06
CA GLY A 182 -7.02 -0.68 -22.64
C GLY A 182 -6.16 0.33 -21.87
N ASP A 183 -6.65 0.95 -20.80
CA ASP A 183 -5.83 1.81 -19.94
C ASP A 183 -4.92 0.98 -19.03
N LYS A 184 -3.70 0.74 -19.50
CA LYS A 184 -2.69 -0.05 -18.79
C LYS A 184 -1.77 0.78 -17.89
N SER A 185 -2.06 2.06 -17.71
CA SER A 185 -1.27 2.96 -16.88
C SER A 185 -1.42 2.66 -15.38
N LEU A 186 -0.43 3.08 -14.59
CA LEU A 186 -0.50 3.03 -13.13
C LEU A 186 -1.38 4.18 -12.62
N HIS A 187 -2.43 3.85 -11.89
CA HIS A 187 -3.27 4.80 -11.18
C HIS A 187 -3.02 4.76 -9.68
N ILE A 188 -2.83 5.92 -9.07
CA ILE A 188 -2.57 6.04 -7.63
C ILE A 188 -3.59 6.96 -6.99
N PHE A 189 -4.23 6.46 -5.93
CA PHE A 189 -5.23 7.17 -5.15
C PHE A 189 -4.80 7.20 -3.69
N LEU A 190 -4.50 8.40 -3.17
CA LEU A 190 -3.99 8.58 -1.81
C LEU A 190 -4.84 9.59 -1.04
N SER A 191 -4.94 9.38 0.26
CA SER A 191 -5.45 10.44 1.12
C SER A 191 -4.50 11.62 1.16
N PRO A 192 -4.97 12.87 0.95
CA PRO A 192 -4.14 14.06 1.12
C PRO A 192 -3.51 14.17 2.51
N LEU A 193 -4.13 13.54 3.53
CA LEU A 193 -3.62 13.47 4.91
C LEU A 193 -2.37 12.58 5.07
N ARG A 194 -1.94 11.87 4.02
CA ARG A 194 -0.72 11.04 4.01
C ARG A 194 0.40 11.62 3.17
N LEU A 195 0.18 12.78 2.56
CA LEU A 195 1.15 13.40 1.66
C LEU A 195 2.02 14.39 2.42
N TYR A 196 3.29 14.05 2.61
CA TYR A 196 4.24 14.95 3.27
C TYR A 196 4.69 16.07 2.36
N PRO A 197 4.77 17.33 2.87
CA PRO A 197 5.18 18.48 2.07
C PRO A 197 6.69 18.46 1.80
N THR A 198 7.08 19.04 0.67
CA THR A 198 8.49 19.29 0.31
C THR A 198 8.80 20.77 0.12
N ILE A 199 7.83 21.65 0.38
CA ILE A 199 8.00 23.10 0.39
C ILE A 199 7.53 23.68 1.73
N ASP A 200 7.89 24.93 1.98
CA ASP A 200 7.40 25.69 3.11
C ASP A 200 5.92 26.07 2.89
N ALA A 201 5.05 25.74 3.84
CA ALA A 201 3.61 26.03 3.75
C ALA A 201 3.32 27.53 3.67
N ARG A 202 4.21 28.41 4.19
CA ARG A 202 4.09 29.87 4.10
C ARG A 202 4.19 30.39 2.66
N THR A 203 4.72 29.60 1.73
CA THR A 203 4.80 29.95 0.31
C THR A 203 3.49 29.69 -0.45
N LEU A 204 2.50 29.06 0.21
CA LEU A 204 1.22 28.75 -0.41
C LEU A 204 0.33 29.99 -0.53
N SER A 205 -0.23 30.18 -1.73
CA SER A 205 -1.19 31.24 -2.00
C SER A 205 -2.62 30.78 -1.72
N ALA A 206 -3.34 31.53 -0.88
CA ALA A 206 -4.75 31.24 -0.58
C ALA A 206 -5.63 31.33 -1.84
N SER A 207 -5.32 32.26 -2.78
CA SER A 207 -6.04 32.38 -4.03
C SER A 207 -5.85 31.16 -4.94
N LEU A 208 -4.63 30.62 -5.03
CA LEU A 208 -4.37 29.41 -5.82
C LEU A 208 -5.06 28.17 -5.19
N ILE A 209 -5.09 28.08 -3.86
CA ILE A 209 -5.82 27.01 -3.18
C ILE A 209 -7.33 27.10 -3.48
N ALA A 210 -7.89 28.31 -3.49
CA ALA A 210 -9.31 28.53 -3.79
C ALA A 210 -9.69 28.23 -5.25
N GLN A 211 -8.72 28.34 -6.17
CA GLN A 211 -8.92 28.02 -7.59
C GLN A 211 -8.90 26.52 -7.91
N CYS A 212 -8.38 25.69 -7.01
CA CYS A 212 -8.41 24.24 -7.20
C CYS A 212 -9.87 23.72 -7.22
N ASP A 213 -10.28 23.01 -8.25
CA ASP A 213 -11.65 22.54 -8.42
C ASP A 213 -11.89 21.09 -7.99
N GLY A 214 -10.85 20.33 -7.76
CA GLY A 214 -10.89 18.94 -7.33
C GLY A 214 -10.47 17.94 -8.41
N SER A 215 -10.22 18.42 -9.62
CA SER A 215 -9.74 17.59 -10.75
C SER A 215 -8.22 17.44 -10.80
N GLU A 216 -7.50 18.18 -9.95
CA GLU A 216 -6.05 18.22 -9.99
C GLU A 216 -5.43 16.88 -9.60
N THR A 217 -4.39 16.51 -10.31
CA THR A 217 -3.51 15.39 -9.96
C THR A 217 -2.29 15.91 -9.21
N ILE A 218 -1.93 15.24 -8.11
CA ILE A 218 -0.76 15.59 -7.30
C ILE A 218 0.43 14.75 -7.77
N ASP A 219 1.52 15.41 -8.17
CA ASP A 219 2.78 14.72 -8.45
C ASP A 219 3.45 14.32 -7.14
N ILE A 220 3.75 13.03 -6.99
CA ILE A 220 4.32 12.48 -5.78
C ILE A 220 5.67 11.79 -6.02
N LEU A 221 6.43 11.71 -4.94
CA LEU A 221 7.57 10.83 -4.78
C LEU A 221 7.23 9.77 -3.74
N PHE A 222 7.65 8.53 -3.96
CA PHE A 222 7.59 7.48 -2.95
C PHE A 222 9.00 7.18 -2.48
N ALA A 223 9.26 7.33 -1.17
CA ALA A 223 10.59 7.09 -0.61
C ALA A 223 10.48 6.61 0.84
N ASN A 224 11.23 5.55 1.16
CA ASN A 224 11.26 4.96 2.50
C ASN A 224 9.87 4.55 3.03
N ASP A 225 9.01 4.04 2.16
CA ASP A 225 7.59 3.66 2.42
C ASP A 225 6.64 4.85 2.73
N ASP A 226 7.02 6.08 2.38
CA ASP A 226 6.19 7.27 2.59
C ASP A 226 5.99 8.04 1.27
N PHE A 227 4.89 8.80 1.19
CA PHE A 227 4.52 9.61 0.04
C PHE A 227 4.81 11.09 0.28
N TYR A 228 5.46 11.74 -0.68
CA TYR A 228 5.86 13.15 -0.60
C TYR A 228 5.37 13.91 -1.80
N ILE A 229 4.85 15.10 -1.59
CA ILE A 229 4.38 15.97 -2.68
C ILE A 229 5.59 16.52 -3.43
N ARG A 230 5.69 16.25 -4.73
CA ARG A 230 6.69 16.85 -5.60
C ARG A 230 6.17 18.14 -6.21
N ARG A 231 4.91 18.13 -6.68
CA ARG A 231 4.15 19.29 -7.18
C ARG A 231 2.67 19.12 -6.82
N GLY A 232 1.92 20.22 -6.75
CA GLY A 232 0.51 20.18 -6.40
C GLY A 232 0.22 20.43 -4.92
N HIS A 233 1.10 21.12 -4.18
CA HIS A 233 0.88 21.44 -2.76
C HIS A 233 -0.38 22.28 -2.54
N HIS A 234 -0.74 23.22 -3.48
CA HIS A 234 -1.99 23.96 -3.40
C HIS A 234 -3.20 23.04 -3.52
N ALA A 235 -3.18 22.09 -4.46
CA ALA A 235 -4.22 21.09 -4.63
C ALA A 235 -4.34 20.20 -3.38
N ALA A 236 -3.23 19.72 -2.84
CA ALA A 236 -3.23 18.93 -1.61
C ALA A 236 -3.85 19.69 -0.44
N ALA A 237 -3.49 20.96 -0.25
CA ALA A 237 -4.09 21.83 0.77
C ALA A 237 -5.59 22.07 0.52
N ALA A 238 -6.01 22.26 -0.73
CA ALA A 238 -7.41 22.40 -1.10
C ALA A 238 -8.21 21.13 -0.79
N PHE A 239 -7.68 19.96 -1.12
CA PHE A 239 -8.30 18.68 -0.82
C PHE A 239 -8.46 18.44 0.67
N ILE A 240 -7.41 18.75 1.47
CA ILE A 240 -7.50 18.68 2.94
C ILE A 240 -8.64 19.58 3.47
N LYS A 241 -8.69 20.83 3.02
CA LYS A 241 -9.72 21.79 3.47
C LYS A 241 -11.14 21.36 3.09
N ARG A 242 -11.32 20.63 1.98
CA ARG A 242 -12.61 20.08 1.53
C ARG A 242 -12.96 18.76 2.19
N GLY A 243 -12.06 18.18 2.98
CA GLY A 243 -12.26 16.84 3.56
C GLY A 243 -12.24 15.73 2.51
N THR A 244 -11.51 15.91 1.40
CA THR A 244 -11.33 14.88 0.37
C THR A 244 -10.57 13.70 0.97
N HIS A 245 -11.16 12.52 0.93
CA HIS A 245 -10.53 11.31 1.50
C HIS A 245 -9.53 10.66 0.55
N MET A 246 -9.64 10.91 -0.76
CA MET A 246 -8.82 10.27 -1.78
C MET A 246 -8.59 11.21 -2.96
N ALA A 247 -7.34 11.46 -3.30
CA ALA A 247 -6.91 12.29 -4.42
C ALA A 247 -6.16 11.45 -5.45
N SER A 248 -6.32 11.78 -6.74
CA SER A 248 -5.50 11.22 -7.81
C SER A 248 -4.07 11.72 -7.71
N CYS A 249 -3.11 10.80 -7.80
CA CYS A 249 -1.70 11.10 -7.71
C CYS A 249 -0.92 10.51 -8.90
N TYR A 250 0.17 11.19 -9.30
CA TYR A 250 1.09 10.72 -10.31
C TYR A 250 2.46 10.44 -9.69
N LEU A 251 2.96 9.21 -9.82
CA LEU A 251 4.29 8.83 -9.33
C LEU A 251 5.37 9.38 -10.27
N VAL A 252 6.14 10.33 -9.80
CA VAL A 252 7.27 10.90 -10.55
C VAL A 252 8.49 9.99 -10.45
N ALA A 253 8.77 9.47 -9.25
CA ALA A 253 9.88 8.54 -9.01
C ALA A 253 9.74 7.85 -7.65
N GLN A 254 10.38 6.69 -7.53
CA GLN A 254 10.44 5.91 -6.30
C GLN A 254 11.89 5.70 -5.85
N ASP A 255 12.14 5.87 -4.54
CA ASP A 255 13.41 5.56 -3.84
C ASP A 255 14.67 6.06 -4.56
N ASP A 256 15.41 5.18 -5.20
CA ASP A 256 16.68 5.51 -5.86
C ASP A 256 16.51 5.84 -7.35
N GLU A 257 15.27 5.93 -7.84
CA GLU A 257 14.98 6.42 -9.18
C GLU A 257 15.28 7.93 -9.29
N ARG A 258 15.80 8.36 -10.46
CA ARG A 258 16.23 9.73 -10.70
C ARG A 258 15.07 10.65 -11.03
N ILE A 259 15.07 11.82 -10.42
CA ILE A 259 14.17 12.94 -10.70
C ILE A 259 14.96 14.08 -11.34
N GLY A 260 15.21 14.05 -12.64
CA GLY A 260 16.00 15.09 -13.30
C GLY A 260 17.39 15.30 -12.66
N ALA A 261 18.18 16.26 -13.11
CA ALA A 261 19.48 16.76 -12.57
C ALA A 261 20.32 15.83 -11.64
N GLY A 262 20.14 14.51 -11.72
CA GLY A 262 20.95 13.53 -10.99
C GLY A 262 20.55 13.26 -9.53
N LEU A 263 19.50 13.88 -9.00
CA LEU A 263 18.94 13.55 -7.69
C LEU A 263 18.02 12.32 -7.77
N THR A 264 18.10 11.42 -6.78
CA THR A 264 17.10 10.36 -6.58
C THR A 264 15.93 10.87 -5.74
N ALA A 265 14.77 10.20 -5.80
CA ALA A 265 13.60 10.55 -4.98
C ALA A 265 13.98 10.60 -3.49
N ARG A 266 14.68 9.58 -2.99
CA ARG A 266 15.15 9.51 -1.59
C ARG A 266 16.06 10.67 -1.21
N ARG A 267 17.00 11.05 -2.07
CA ARG A 267 17.90 12.17 -1.79
C ARG A 267 17.18 13.51 -1.82
N TYR A 268 16.26 13.70 -2.78
CA TYR A 268 15.44 14.90 -2.84
C TYR A 268 14.59 15.07 -1.58
N VAL A 269 13.90 14.03 -1.16
CA VAL A 269 13.05 14.04 0.04
C VAL A 269 13.88 14.39 1.28
N ARG A 270 15.08 13.78 1.45
CA ARG A 270 15.98 14.10 2.58
C ARG A 270 16.38 15.58 2.63
N GLN A 271 16.52 16.24 1.48
CA GLN A 271 16.88 17.66 1.39
C GLN A 271 15.68 18.59 1.54
N SER A 272 14.49 18.15 1.15
CA SER A 272 13.31 19.00 1.00
C SER A 272 12.25 18.81 2.09
N CYS A 273 12.27 17.72 2.83
CA CYS A 273 11.32 17.44 3.89
C CYS A 273 12.05 17.35 5.24
N ASP A 274 11.74 18.25 6.14
CA ASP A 274 12.29 18.33 7.51
C ASP A 274 11.17 18.52 8.55
N PRO A 275 11.44 18.34 9.85
CA PRO A 275 10.40 18.42 10.89
C PRO A 275 9.69 19.79 10.94
N SER A 276 10.38 20.90 10.64
CA SER A 276 9.77 22.22 10.71
C SER A 276 8.74 22.41 9.61
N ARG A 277 9.05 21.97 8.38
CA ARG A 277 8.11 22.02 7.24
C ARG A 277 6.87 21.16 7.48
N ILE A 278 7.06 19.97 8.07
CA ILE A 278 5.96 19.12 8.44
C ILE A 278 5.05 19.84 9.46
N ARG A 279 5.65 20.42 10.50
CA ARG A 279 4.91 21.15 11.51
C ARG A 279 4.18 22.38 10.98
N GLU A 280 4.81 23.14 10.10
CA GLU A 280 4.19 24.28 9.41
C GLU A 280 3.02 23.85 8.53
N TRP A 281 3.16 22.72 7.82
CA TRP A 281 2.08 22.13 7.02
C TRP A 281 0.91 21.67 7.87
N GLU A 282 1.18 21.03 9.01
CA GLU A 282 0.15 20.62 9.96
C GLU A 282 -0.63 21.84 10.49
N ILE A 283 0.08 22.89 10.90
CA ILE A 283 -0.53 24.13 11.40
C ILE A 283 -1.36 24.80 10.29
N PHE A 284 -0.79 24.95 9.09
CA PHE A 284 -1.45 25.61 7.96
C PHE A 284 -2.75 24.92 7.54
N ASN A 285 -2.78 23.60 7.57
CA ASN A 285 -3.93 22.81 7.14
C ASN A 285 -4.85 22.37 8.32
N GLY A 286 -4.48 22.64 9.57
CA GLY A 286 -5.25 22.23 10.74
C GLY A 286 -5.28 20.70 10.94
N ILE A 287 -4.21 20.00 10.61
CA ILE A 287 -4.09 18.55 10.70
C ILE A 287 -2.95 18.12 11.61
N ASN A 288 -2.91 16.84 11.97
CA ASN A 288 -1.73 16.17 12.53
C ASN A 288 -1.51 14.87 11.77
N PHE A 289 -0.29 14.65 11.30
CA PHE A 289 0.07 13.36 10.73
C PHE A 289 0.07 12.28 11.81
N LEU A 290 -0.59 11.16 11.54
CA LEU A 290 -0.63 10.02 12.47
C LEU A 290 0.74 9.36 12.61
N SER A 291 1.45 9.25 11.51
CA SER A 291 2.83 8.77 11.47
C SER A 291 3.74 9.90 11.01
N GLY A 292 4.92 10.04 11.61
CA GLY A 292 5.97 10.90 11.06
C GLY A 292 6.71 10.19 9.93
N PRO A 293 7.27 10.92 8.94
CA PRO A 293 8.00 10.30 7.83
C PRO A 293 9.30 9.64 8.30
N LYS A 294 9.64 8.51 7.71
CA LYS A 294 10.86 7.73 8.06
C LYS A 294 12.16 8.45 7.71
N CYS A 295 12.15 9.39 6.77
CA CYS A 295 13.33 10.15 6.37
C CYS A 295 13.79 11.17 7.42
N VAL A 296 12.89 11.59 8.28
CA VAL A 296 13.16 12.55 9.37
C VAL A 296 13.39 11.71 10.63
N GLY A 297 14.67 11.36 10.88
CA GLY A 297 15.04 10.52 11.99
C GLY A 297 14.53 11.07 13.32
N ARG A 298 13.38 10.60 13.78
CA ARG A 298 13.14 10.53 15.22
C ARG A 298 14.07 9.45 15.76
N LYS A 299 15.10 9.83 16.50
CA LYS A 299 15.72 8.91 17.46
C LYS A 299 14.57 8.39 18.33
N LEU A 300 14.19 7.13 18.11
CA LEU A 300 13.32 6.39 19.01
C LEU A 300 14.08 6.15 20.31
#